data_55e9de9d10426a53087f7240e2167a8a
#
_entry.id   55e9de9d10426a53087f7240e2167a8a
#
_cell.length_a   1.000
_cell.length_b   1.000
_cell.length_c   1.000
_cell.angle_alpha   90.00
_cell.angle_beta   90.00
_cell.angle_gamma   90.00
#
_symmetry.space_group_name_H-M   'P 1'
#
loop_
_entity.id
_entity.type
_entity.pdbx_description
1 polymer ?
#
loop_
_entity_poly.entity_id
_entity_poly.type
_entity_poly.pdbx_seq_one_letter_code
_entity_poly.pdbx_strand_id
1 'polypeptide(L)'
;MTLLTCLMLVLGSSSAWSMNISYDDVHNGREAAAETCNEYDTLLATPSTDSSLMRLNEMLMSGSILKQPVRKKQAFGWLKRYFQNSNKGRNKRFDCGILAGPSYSKTTSLGIGGGVSGLYSWDRSDSLLQRSNINAFFSIYVTGMYLLTLNGNNYMRHDSQRWSYKARFKRQPTDFWGIGYKNGINDALQSSYDAMQLYFRGDYVFRVANNLYVGPQVEINNLNARDMERPDLLYGQSTEVLSTGIGLVFQYDSRDVATNASRGNYLRVTQMFYPELQKGSKFMRTEFTYSAYRRAWKGAILAMEAHGMFNYGDKVPWTMLAMVGEGSHMRGYYEGRYRDKLLMEGQVEWRQHLWKRFGMAVFAGASNAFPDFKHIYFHQILPNAGIGVRWEFKKNVNLRVDFGLTRNKPGVEFNMSEAF
;
A
#
# COMPACT_ATOMS: atom_id res chain seq x y z
N MET A 1 13.49 -23.32 4.74
CA MET A 1 12.21 -23.10 4.01
C MET A 1 11.50 -22.02 4.78
N THR A 2 11.84 -20.74 4.65
CA THR A 2 11.51 -19.92 5.80
C THR A 2 11.31 -18.45 5.47
N LEU A 3 12.17 -17.71 4.98
CA LEU A 3 11.95 -16.27 4.77
C LEU A 3 11.36 -15.89 3.40
N LEU A 4 11.59 -16.69 2.38
CA LEU A 4 11.16 -16.42 1.01
C LEU A 4 9.70 -16.82 0.75
N THR A 5 9.17 -17.78 1.48
CA THR A 5 7.76 -18.20 1.41
C THR A 5 6.85 -17.16 2.10
N CYS A 6 7.30 -16.54 3.18
CA CYS A 6 6.62 -15.41 3.79
C CYS A 6 6.64 -14.15 2.89
N LEU A 7 7.73 -13.94 2.13
CA LEU A 7 7.81 -12.78 1.22
C LEU A 7 6.89 -12.91 0.01
N MET A 8 6.56 -14.13 -0.43
CA MET A 8 5.63 -14.36 -1.54
C MET A 8 4.15 -14.35 -1.13
N LEU A 9 3.84 -14.55 0.15
CA LEU A 9 2.47 -14.48 0.67
C LEU A 9 1.97 -13.05 0.95
N VAL A 10 2.85 -12.05 0.86
CA VAL A 10 2.56 -10.65 1.21
C VAL A 10 2.30 -9.77 -0.04
N LEU A 11 2.27 -10.34 -1.25
CA LEU A 11 2.12 -9.59 -2.50
C LEU A 11 0.64 -9.28 -2.85
N GLY A 12 -0.10 -8.72 -1.95
CA GLY A 12 -1.47 -8.33 -2.27
C GLY A 12 -1.97 -7.12 -1.50
N SER A 13 -1.97 -6.01 -2.15
CA SER A 13 -2.67 -4.76 -1.92
C SER A 13 -1.86 -3.57 -1.41
N SER A 14 -2.01 -2.47 -2.09
CA SER A 14 -1.52 -1.12 -1.74
C SER A 14 -2.48 -0.36 -0.80
N SER A 15 -3.39 -1.05 -0.15
CA SER A 15 -4.19 -0.54 0.96
C SER A 15 -3.73 -1.26 2.23
N ALA A 16 -3.51 -0.52 3.30
CA ALA A 16 -3.02 -0.99 4.58
C ALA A 16 -3.64 -2.35 4.99
N TRP A 17 -2.81 -3.39 5.01
CA TRP A 17 -3.21 -4.72 5.47
C TRP A 17 -2.78 -4.87 6.93
N SER A 18 -3.74 -4.90 7.83
CA SER A 18 -3.50 -5.40 9.16
C SER A 18 -3.62 -6.93 9.13
N MET A 19 -2.51 -7.64 9.14
CA MET A 19 -2.49 -9.09 9.34
C MET A 19 -2.62 -9.38 10.83
N ASN A 20 -3.80 -9.82 11.28
CA ASN A 20 -3.96 -10.43 12.59
C ASN A 20 -3.56 -11.91 12.48
N ILE A 21 -2.37 -12.25 12.91
CA ILE A 21 -1.98 -13.66 13.16
C ILE A 21 -2.31 -13.94 14.62
N SER A 22 -3.35 -14.74 14.87
CA SER A 22 -3.61 -15.28 16.20
C SER A 22 -2.66 -16.44 16.49
N TYR A 23 -2.27 -16.58 17.77
CA TYR A 23 -1.39 -17.67 18.25
C TYR A 23 -2.00 -19.07 17.99
N ASP A 24 -3.31 -19.18 17.91
CA ASP A 24 -4.03 -20.44 17.67
C ASP A 24 -3.91 -20.98 16.23
N ASP A 25 -3.60 -20.11 15.24
CA ASP A 25 -3.45 -20.52 13.85
C ASP A 25 -2.14 -21.31 13.58
N VAL A 26 -1.17 -21.25 14.49
CA VAL A 26 0.11 -21.98 14.38
C VAL A 26 -0.01 -23.42 14.91
N HIS A 27 -0.91 -23.66 15.84
CA HIS A 27 -1.12 -24.99 16.42
C HIS A 27 -1.93 -25.92 15.52
N ASN A 28 -3.00 -25.42 14.89
CA ASN A 28 -3.87 -26.21 14.01
C ASN A 28 -3.17 -26.66 12.70
N GLY A 29 -2.18 -25.90 12.22
CA GLY A 29 -1.39 -26.28 11.04
C GLY A 29 -0.40 -27.46 11.28
N ARG A 30 -0.08 -27.76 12.54
CA ARG A 30 0.82 -28.89 12.89
C ARG A 30 0.06 -30.21 13.04
N GLU A 31 -1.18 -30.19 13.48
CA GLU A 31 -1.98 -31.41 13.60
C GLU A 31 -2.44 -31.94 12.25
N ALA A 32 -2.82 -31.08 11.29
CA ALA A 32 -3.18 -31.47 9.93
C ALA A 32 -2.00 -32.07 9.14
N ALA A 33 -0.76 -31.69 9.46
CA ALA A 33 0.43 -32.26 8.83
C ALA A 33 0.84 -33.61 9.43
N ALA A 34 0.45 -33.91 10.66
CA ALA A 34 0.73 -35.19 11.32
C ALA A 34 -0.26 -36.29 10.90
N GLU A 35 -1.52 -35.94 10.63
CA GLU A 35 -2.50 -36.93 10.15
C GLU A 35 -2.24 -37.41 8.73
N THR A 36 -1.74 -36.56 7.83
CA THR A 36 -1.38 -36.95 6.46
C THR A 36 -0.15 -37.84 6.38
N CYS A 37 0.76 -37.85 7.35
CA CYS A 37 1.88 -38.80 7.39
C CYS A 37 1.50 -40.20 7.80
N ASN A 38 0.47 -40.38 8.63
CA ASN A 38 0.05 -41.71 9.10
C ASN A 38 -0.76 -42.51 8.07
N GLU A 39 -1.36 -41.87 7.09
CA GLU A 39 -2.16 -42.54 6.05
C GLU A 39 -1.29 -43.16 4.93
N TYR A 40 -0.06 -42.67 4.75
CA TYR A 40 0.91 -43.22 3.76
C TYR A 40 1.65 -44.47 4.24
N ASP A 41 1.81 -44.68 5.54
CA ASP A 41 2.54 -45.86 6.09
C ASP A 41 1.67 -47.13 6.06
N THR A 42 0.33 -47.02 5.96
CA THR A 42 -0.56 -48.18 5.94
C THR A 42 -0.76 -48.79 4.55
N LEU A 43 -0.39 -48.09 3.47
CA LEU A 43 -0.55 -48.55 2.09
C LEU A 43 0.64 -49.40 1.56
N LEU A 44 1.72 -49.48 2.30
CA LEU A 44 2.94 -50.19 1.88
C LEU A 44 3.09 -51.63 2.43
N ALA A 45 2.10 -52.17 3.13
CA ALA A 45 2.22 -53.43 3.87
C ALA A 45 1.57 -54.67 3.22
N THR A 46 1.11 -54.61 1.96
CA THR A 46 0.59 -55.84 1.30
C THR A 46 1.46 -56.25 0.11
N PRO A 47 1.97 -57.47 0.07
CA PRO A 47 2.76 -57.96 -1.06
C PRO A 47 1.84 -58.26 -2.25
N SER A 48 1.92 -57.46 -3.32
CA SER A 48 1.28 -57.75 -4.59
C SER A 48 2.21 -58.52 -5.54
N THR A 49 1.62 -59.55 -6.18
CA THR A 49 2.30 -60.44 -7.13
C THR A 49 2.40 -59.91 -8.57
N ASP A 50 2.19 -58.60 -8.77
CA ASP A 50 2.24 -57.99 -10.10
C ASP A 50 3.67 -57.55 -10.46
N SER A 51 4.16 -58.07 -11.58
CA SER A 51 5.54 -57.86 -12.07
C SER A 51 5.84 -56.36 -12.37
N SER A 52 4.86 -55.54 -12.59
CA SER A 52 5.01 -54.12 -12.77
C SER A 52 5.28 -53.37 -11.45
N LEU A 53 4.69 -53.84 -10.35
CA LEU A 53 4.92 -53.33 -9.01
C LEU A 53 6.25 -53.78 -8.40
N MET A 54 6.74 -55.01 -8.75
CA MET A 54 8.07 -55.44 -8.39
C MET A 54 9.17 -54.58 -9.02
N ARG A 55 9.04 -54.23 -10.30
CA ARG A 55 9.97 -53.30 -10.97
C ARG A 55 9.94 -51.88 -10.36
N LEU A 56 8.76 -51.41 -9.97
CA LEU A 56 8.63 -50.10 -9.29
C LEU A 56 9.30 -50.12 -7.91
N ASN A 57 9.15 -51.23 -7.18
CA ASN A 57 9.76 -51.41 -5.86
C ASN A 57 11.27 -51.54 -5.94
N GLU A 58 11.81 -52.25 -6.94
CA GLU A 58 13.26 -52.31 -7.20
C GLU A 58 13.82 -50.93 -7.61
N MET A 59 13.09 -50.14 -8.40
CA MET A 59 13.49 -48.76 -8.74
C MET A 59 13.47 -47.84 -7.53
N LEU A 60 12.52 -48.00 -6.60
CA LEU A 60 12.45 -47.24 -5.35
C LEU A 60 13.57 -47.65 -4.38
N MET A 61 13.83 -48.95 -4.22
CA MET A 61 14.87 -49.46 -3.32
C MET A 61 16.28 -49.24 -3.85
N SER A 62 16.50 -49.20 -5.17
CA SER A 62 17.81 -48.88 -5.76
C SER A 62 18.21 -47.41 -5.65
N GLY A 63 17.31 -46.57 -5.16
CA GLY A 63 17.55 -45.12 -5.04
C GLY A 63 17.73 -44.40 -6.40
N SER A 64 17.45 -45.08 -7.52
CA SER A 64 17.63 -44.52 -8.86
C SER A 64 16.65 -43.38 -9.18
N ILE A 65 15.47 -43.39 -8.56
CA ILE A 65 14.48 -42.31 -8.67
C ILE A 65 14.90 -41.08 -7.89
N LEU A 66 15.64 -41.23 -6.79
CA LEU A 66 16.14 -40.10 -5.96
C LEU A 66 17.45 -39.49 -6.52
N LYS A 67 18.07 -40.05 -7.54
CA LYS A 67 19.28 -39.50 -8.15
C LYS A 67 19.04 -38.57 -9.34
N GLN A 68 17.80 -38.33 -9.75
CA GLN A 68 17.57 -37.23 -10.67
C GLN A 68 17.73 -35.90 -9.91
N PRO A 69 18.69 -35.03 -10.29
CA PRO A 69 18.82 -33.75 -9.63
C PRO A 69 17.56 -32.95 -9.96
N VAL A 70 16.71 -32.82 -8.96
CA VAL A 70 15.52 -31.96 -9.04
C VAL A 70 15.99 -30.60 -9.56
N ARG A 71 15.45 -30.14 -10.68
CA ARG A 71 15.76 -28.86 -11.36
C ARG A 71 15.49 -27.59 -10.50
N LYS A 72 15.56 -27.70 -9.17
CA LYS A 72 15.41 -26.54 -8.24
C LYS A 72 16.43 -25.42 -8.48
N LYS A 73 17.59 -25.75 -9.09
CA LYS A 73 18.61 -24.71 -9.39
C LYS A 73 18.23 -23.75 -10.53
N GLN A 74 17.34 -24.12 -11.47
CA GLN A 74 17.03 -23.28 -12.62
C GLN A 74 15.97 -22.21 -12.35
N ALA A 75 14.92 -22.52 -11.58
CA ALA A 75 13.89 -21.54 -11.23
C ALA A 75 14.45 -20.41 -10.34
N PHE A 76 15.27 -20.76 -9.36
CA PHE A 76 15.98 -19.76 -8.53
C PHE A 76 17.06 -19.00 -9.30
N GLY A 77 17.71 -19.64 -10.29
CA GLY A 77 18.70 -18.99 -11.16
C GLY A 77 18.11 -17.93 -12.08
N TRP A 78 16.87 -18.14 -12.56
CA TRP A 78 16.14 -17.15 -13.34
C TRP A 78 15.74 -15.94 -12.48
N LEU A 79 15.17 -16.17 -11.30
CA LEU A 79 14.80 -15.12 -10.35
C LEU A 79 16.03 -14.30 -9.92
N LYS A 80 17.13 -14.96 -9.60
CA LYS A 80 18.41 -14.30 -9.29
C LYS A 80 18.93 -13.46 -10.46
N ARG A 81 18.85 -13.96 -11.70
CA ARG A 81 19.24 -13.21 -12.91
C ARG A 81 18.32 -12.02 -13.17
N TYR A 82 17.00 -12.18 -12.98
CA TYR A 82 16.04 -11.08 -13.10
C TYR A 82 16.38 -9.93 -12.15
N PHE A 83 16.62 -10.24 -10.87
CA PHE A 83 16.98 -9.24 -9.87
C PHE A 83 18.38 -8.65 -10.04
N GLN A 84 19.36 -9.44 -10.49
CA GLN A 84 20.71 -8.94 -10.78
C GLN A 84 20.73 -8.00 -11.99
N ASN A 85 19.91 -8.27 -12.98
CA ASN A 85 19.81 -7.48 -14.21
C ASN A 85 18.84 -6.28 -14.11
N SER A 86 18.12 -6.13 -13.00
CA SER A 86 17.13 -5.07 -12.82
C SER A 86 17.69 -3.65 -13.00
N ASN A 87 19.00 -3.43 -12.79
CA ASN A 87 19.67 -2.15 -12.98
C ASN A 87 20.37 -1.99 -14.35
N LYS A 88 20.43 -3.02 -15.20
CA LYS A 88 21.04 -2.93 -16.53
C LYS A 88 20.21 -2.11 -17.51
N GLY A 89 18.96 -1.79 -17.16
CA GLY A 89 18.04 -0.98 -17.98
C GLY A 89 18.19 0.53 -17.86
N ARG A 90 19.21 1.04 -17.12
CA ARG A 90 19.37 2.47 -16.82
C ARG A 90 19.40 3.39 -18.07
N ASN A 91 19.82 2.85 -19.20
CA ASN A 91 19.88 3.58 -20.47
C ASN A 91 18.66 3.34 -21.38
N LYS A 92 17.66 2.56 -20.94
CA LYS A 92 16.44 2.33 -21.72
C LYS A 92 15.51 3.54 -21.63
N ARG A 93 14.82 3.83 -22.73
CA ARG A 93 13.78 4.87 -22.79
C ARG A 93 12.67 4.62 -21.77
N PHE A 94 12.31 3.36 -21.60
CA PHE A 94 11.33 2.88 -20.64
C PHE A 94 11.94 1.71 -19.85
N ASP A 95 12.03 1.85 -18.54
CA ASP A 95 12.56 0.83 -17.64
C ASP A 95 11.41 0.26 -16.79
N CYS A 96 10.91 -0.91 -17.17
CA CYS A 96 9.79 -1.58 -16.56
C CYS A 96 10.25 -2.67 -15.58
N GLY A 97 9.58 -2.77 -14.44
CA GLY A 97 9.69 -3.86 -13.48
C GLY A 97 8.32 -4.45 -13.21
N ILE A 98 8.21 -5.77 -13.26
CA ILE A 98 6.98 -6.50 -12.99
C ILE A 98 7.23 -7.43 -11.81
N LEU A 99 6.30 -7.44 -10.87
CA LEU A 99 6.31 -8.37 -9.75
C LEU A 99 4.88 -8.89 -9.57
N ALA A 100 4.70 -10.21 -9.55
CA ALA A 100 3.39 -10.83 -9.35
C ALA A 100 3.54 -12.12 -8.54
N GLY A 101 2.52 -12.47 -7.80
CA GLY A 101 2.50 -13.67 -6.98
C GLY A 101 1.11 -13.99 -6.44
N PRO A 102 0.96 -15.17 -5.78
CA PRO A 102 -0.26 -15.50 -5.07
C PRO A 102 -0.48 -14.52 -3.91
N SER A 103 -1.72 -14.20 -3.66
CA SER A 103 -2.18 -13.33 -2.57
C SER A 103 -3.26 -14.06 -1.79
N TYR A 104 -3.19 -13.97 -0.47
CA TYR A 104 -4.19 -14.54 0.42
C TYR A 104 -4.53 -13.56 1.54
N SER A 105 -5.80 -13.47 1.87
CA SER A 105 -6.30 -12.74 3.02
C SER A 105 -7.54 -13.43 3.58
N LYS A 106 -7.74 -13.36 4.90
CA LYS A 106 -8.94 -13.91 5.54
C LYS A 106 -10.23 -13.32 4.95
N THR A 107 -10.22 -12.04 4.60
CA THR A 107 -11.38 -11.31 4.05
C THR A 107 -11.63 -11.57 2.57
N THR A 108 -10.57 -11.73 1.76
CA THR A 108 -10.69 -11.85 0.29
C THR A 108 -10.37 -13.24 -0.23
N SER A 109 -9.93 -14.18 0.65
CA SER A 109 -9.49 -15.54 0.27
C SER A 109 -8.24 -15.56 -0.62
N LEU A 110 -8.08 -16.63 -1.40
CA LEU A 110 -6.97 -16.81 -2.33
C LEU A 110 -7.16 -15.94 -3.56
N GLY A 111 -6.05 -15.37 -4.04
CA GLY A 111 -6.04 -14.55 -5.24
C GLY A 111 -4.67 -14.48 -5.89
N ILE A 112 -4.59 -13.70 -6.94
CA ILE A 112 -3.34 -13.32 -7.61
C ILE A 112 -3.22 -11.80 -7.52
N GLY A 113 -2.07 -11.33 -7.04
CA GLY A 113 -1.74 -9.92 -6.97
C GLY A 113 -0.43 -9.60 -7.68
N GLY A 114 -0.28 -8.37 -8.10
CA GLY A 114 0.96 -7.94 -8.72
C GLY A 114 1.06 -6.44 -8.90
N GLY A 115 2.29 -6.00 -9.20
CA GLY A 115 2.61 -4.62 -9.49
C GLY A 115 3.52 -4.49 -10.71
N VAL A 116 3.26 -3.48 -11.47
CA VAL A 116 4.11 -3.03 -12.60
C VAL A 116 4.59 -1.63 -12.29
N SER A 117 5.90 -1.42 -12.28
CA SER A 117 6.49 -0.09 -12.10
C SER A 117 7.33 0.25 -13.32
N GLY A 118 7.04 1.38 -13.97
CA GLY A 118 7.78 1.91 -15.11
C GLY A 118 8.42 3.24 -14.76
N LEU A 119 9.70 3.40 -15.13
CA LEU A 119 10.43 4.66 -15.07
C LEU A 119 10.81 5.09 -16.49
N TYR A 120 10.52 6.32 -16.86
CA TYR A 120 10.85 6.86 -18.18
C TYR A 120 11.23 8.35 -18.12
N SER A 121 11.83 8.85 -19.19
CA SER A 121 12.16 10.26 -19.32
C SER A 121 11.62 10.78 -20.65
N TRP A 122 10.93 11.92 -20.60
CA TRP A 122 10.46 12.63 -21.78
C TRP A 122 11.61 13.27 -22.56
N ASP A 123 12.60 13.81 -21.84
CA ASP A 123 13.81 14.39 -22.42
C ASP A 123 15.05 13.74 -21.80
N ARG A 124 15.86 13.11 -22.64
CA ARG A 124 17.10 12.43 -22.23
C ARG A 124 18.31 13.33 -22.27
N SER A 125 18.21 14.45 -22.95
CA SER A 125 19.29 15.47 -23.03
C SER A 125 19.37 16.25 -21.72
N ASP A 126 18.25 16.35 -20.97
CA ASP A 126 18.18 16.98 -19.67
C ASP A 126 18.55 15.97 -18.57
N SER A 127 19.80 15.99 -18.14
CA SER A 127 20.30 15.09 -17.07
C SER A 127 19.81 15.46 -15.68
N LEU A 128 19.27 16.65 -15.48
CA LEU A 128 18.72 17.15 -14.22
C LEU A 128 17.23 16.83 -14.06
N LEU A 129 16.55 16.55 -15.18
CA LEU A 129 15.12 16.21 -15.16
C LEU A 129 14.88 14.91 -14.39
N GLN A 130 13.98 14.96 -13.44
CA GLN A 130 13.54 13.77 -12.71
C GLN A 130 12.85 12.77 -13.68
N ARG A 131 13.04 11.49 -13.43
CA ARG A 131 12.37 10.46 -14.23
C ARG A 131 10.90 10.38 -13.86
N SER A 132 10.07 10.41 -14.87
CA SER A 132 8.64 10.12 -14.76
C SER A 132 8.42 8.67 -14.34
N ASN A 133 7.35 8.42 -13.60
CA ASN A 133 6.99 7.07 -13.17
C ASN A 133 5.52 6.77 -13.46
N ILE A 134 5.26 5.51 -13.69
CA ILE A 134 3.92 4.92 -13.73
C ILE A 134 3.94 3.63 -12.93
N ASN A 135 2.99 3.49 -12.02
CA ASN A 135 2.85 2.29 -11.20
C ASN A 135 1.41 1.79 -11.33
N ALA A 136 1.26 0.51 -11.61
CA ALA A 136 -0.01 -0.18 -11.63
C ALA A 136 0.04 -1.35 -10.64
N PHE A 137 -0.98 -1.49 -9.80
CA PHE A 137 -1.16 -2.60 -8.90
C PHE A 137 -2.51 -3.25 -9.19
N PHE A 138 -2.53 -4.56 -9.22
CA PHE A 138 -3.76 -5.31 -9.36
C PHE A 138 -3.80 -6.47 -8.37
N SER A 139 -5.00 -6.84 -7.94
CA SER A 139 -5.27 -8.07 -7.20
C SER A 139 -6.65 -8.57 -7.61
N ILE A 140 -6.75 -9.87 -7.88
CA ILE A 140 -7.99 -10.55 -8.22
C ILE A 140 -8.09 -11.78 -7.33
N TYR A 141 -9.25 -12.00 -6.73
CA TYR A 141 -9.51 -13.05 -5.77
C TYR A 141 -10.58 -14.01 -6.28
N VAL A 142 -10.51 -15.28 -5.87
CA VAL A 142 -11.48 -16.32 -6.26
C VAL A 142 -12.91 -16.00 -5.81
N THR A 143 -13.07 -15.15 -4.81
CA THR A 143 -14.36 -14.62 -4.33
C THR A 143 -15.00 -13.58 -5.25
N GLY A 144 -14.39 -13.25 -6.41
CA GLY A 144 -14.85 -12.20 -7.32
C GLY A 144 -14.50 -10.78 -6.86
N MET A 145 -13.72 -10.63 -5.79
CA MET A 145 -13.18 -9.34 -5.33
C MET A 145 -11.99 -8.93 -6.20
N TYR A 146 -11.79 -7.63 -6.38
CA TYR A 146 -10.67 -7.10 -7.15
C TYR A 146 -10.24 -5.72 -6.67
N LEU A 147 -8.97 -5.41 -6.94
CA LEU A 147 -8.38 -4.09 -6.75
C LEU A 147 -7.49 -3.78 -7.96
N LEU A 148 -7.71 -2.64 -8.56
CA LEU A 148 -6.81 -2.04 -9.55
C LEU A 148 -6.46 -0.63 -9.10
N THR A 149 -5.18 -0.34 -8.98
CA THR A 149 -4.67 1.01 -8.68
C THR A 149 -3.65 1.40 -9.73
N LEU A 150 -3.82 2.57 -10.31
CA LEU A 150 -2.89 3.18 -11.25
C LEU A 150 -2.48 4.54 -10.69
N ASN A 151 -1.16 4.81 -10.61
CA ASN A 151 -0.66 6.13 -10.26
C ASN A 151 0.58 6.47 -11.06
N GLY A 152 0.82 7.76 -11.26
CA GLY A 152 2.00 8.22 -11.97
C GLY A 152 2.29 9.68 -11.75
N ASN A 153 3.58 10.01 -11.90
CA ASN A 153 4.07 11.38 -11.90
C ASN A 153 4.89 11.58 -13.17
N ASN A 154 4.54 12.58 -13.94
CA ASN A 154 5.15 12.89 -15.22
C ASN A 154 5.82 14.27 -15.14
N TYR A 155 7.11 14.31 -15.47
CA TYR A 155 7.93 15.50 -15.49
C TYR A 155 8.22 15.86 -16.95
N MET A 156 7.73 17.02 -17.40
CA MET A 156 7.93 17.51 -18.78
C MET A 156 9.28 18.19 -18.94
N ARG A 157 9.63 18.54 -20.18
CA ARG A 157 10.92 19.18 -20.50
C ARG A 157 11.25 20.35 -19.60
N HIS A 158 12.50 20.44 -19.14
CA HIS A 158 13.01 21.48 -18.24
C HIS A 158 12.22 21.60 -16.94
N ASP A 159 11.51 20.54 -16.56
CA ASP A 159 10.63 20.51 -15.38
C ASP A 159 9.62 21.68 -15.34
N SER A 160 9.20 22.12 -16.54
CA SER A 160 8.30 23.27 -16.69
C SER A 160 6.85 22.95 -16.30
N GLN A 161 6.47 21.71 -16.44
CA GLN A 161 5.12 21.22 -16.19
C GLN A 161 5.21 19.84 -15.57
N ARG A 162 4.25 19.52 -14.69
CA ARG A 162 4.11 18.22 -14.06
C ARG A 162 2.66 17.76 -14.13
N TRP A 163 2.47 16.50 -14.43
CA TRP A 163 1.17 15.86 -14.42
C TRP A 163 1.21 14.65 -13.52
N SER A 164 0.34 14.65 -12.47
CA SER A 164 0.21 13.52 -11.54
C SER A 164 -1.21 12.99 -11.57
N TYR A 165 -1.35 11.69 -11.42
CA TYR A 165 -2.66 11.06 -11.38
C TYR A 165 -2.66 9.83 -10.46
N LYS A 166 -3.84 9.56 -9.89
CA LYS A 166 -4.15 8.34 -9.11
C LYS A 166 -5.55 7.90 -9.50
N ALA A 167 -5.67 6.66 -9.98
CA ALA A 167 -6.94 6.00 -10.24
C ALA A 167 -7.02 4.71 -9.42
N ARG A 168 -8.19 4.43 -8.83
CA ARG A 168 -8.46 3.21 -8.09
C ARG A 168 -9.82 2.67 -8.49
N PHE A 169 -9.85 1.41 -8.83
CA PHE A 169 -11.08 0.67 -9.06
C PHE A 169 -11.05 -0.57 -8.19
N LYS A 170 -11.99 -0.68 -7.25
CA LYS A 170 -12.00 -1.79 -6.29
C LYS A 170 -13.40 -2.30 -6.03
N ARG A 171 -13.47 -3.59 -5.77
CA ARG A 171 -14.57 -4.24 -5.08
C ARG A 171 -13.97 -5.16 -4.02
N GLN A 172 -14.15 -4.81 -2.76
CA GLN A 172 -13.61 -5.61 -1.65
C GLN A 172 -14.35 -5.33 -0.34
N PRO A 173 -14.42 -6.30 0.57
CA PRO A 173 -14.93 -6.07 1.92
C PRO A 173 -14.12 -4.97 2.60
N THR A 174 -14.80 -4.09 3.29
CA THR A 174 -14.20 -2.98 4.02
C THR A 174 -14.88 -2.84 5.36
N ASP A 175 -14.09 -2.73 6.41
CA ASP A 175 -14.62 -2.54 7.75
C ASP A 175 -14.92 -1.07 8.04
N PHE A 176 -15.93 -0.84 8.87
CA PHE A 176 -16.41 0.46 9.27
C PHE A 176 -16.83 0.47 10.73
N TRP A 177 -16.43 1.50 11.47
CA TRP A 177 -16.76 1.67 12.91
C TRP A 177 -17.68 2.87 13.16
N GLY A 178 -18.13 3.56 12.11
CA GLY A 178 -18.84 4.83 12.24
C GLY A 178 -17.91 6.03 12.14
N ILE A 179 -18.40 7.19 12.54
CA ILE A 179 -17.72 8.49 12.43
C ILE A 179 -17.26 8.93 13.83
N GLY A 180 -16.06 9.49 13.91
CA GLY A 180 -15.47 10.06 15.11
C GLY A 180 -14.65 9.07 15.94
N TYR A 181 -13.83 9.62 16.83
CA TYR A 181 -12.91 8.87 17.69
C TYR A 181 -13.62 7.84 18.59
N LYS A 182 -14.76 8.23 19.21
CA LYS A 182 -15.50 7.37 20.14
C LYS A 182 -15.98 6.08 19.48
N ASN A 183 -16.40 6.17 18.23
CA ASN A 183 -16.81 5.01 17.47
C ASN A 183 -15.61 4.15 17.05
N GLY A 184 -14.55 4.79 16.57
CA GLY A 184 -13.32 4.11 16.14
C GLY A 184 -12.61 3.33 17.24
N ILE A 185 -12.70 3.73 18.51
CA ILE A 185 -12.08 3.00 19.64
C ILE A 185 -12.90 1.76 20.07
N ASN A 186 -14.18 1.70 19.73
CA ASN A 186 -15.10 0.64 20.16
C ASN A 186 -15.10 -0.51 19.14
N ASP A 187 -14.45 -1.62 19.48
CA ASP A 187 -14.43 -2.81 18.62
C ASP A 187 -15.83 -3.42 18.38
N ALA A 188 -16.78 -3.24 19.31
CA ALA A 188 -18.15 -3.74 19.16
C ALA A 188 -18.96 -3.02 18.04
N LEU A 189 -18.47 -1.88 17.56
CA LEU A 189 -19.07 -1.16 16.43
C LEU A 189 -18.47 -1.57 15.08
N GLN A 190 -17.47 -2.49 15.07
CA GLN A 190 -16.95 -3.01 13.81
C GLN A 190 -18.07 -3.67 13.02
N SER A 191 -18.28 -3.20 11.83
CA SER A 191 -19.20 -3.73 10.83
C SER A 191 -18.53 -3.79 9.48
N SER A 192 -19.03 -4.60 8.56
CA SER A 192 -18.47 -4.70 7.22
C SER A 192 -19.45 -4.28 6.14
N TYR A 193 -18.92 -3.93 5.00
CA TYR A 193 -19.68 -3.69 3.76
C TYR A 193 -18.83 -4.06 2.54
N ASP A 194 -19.49 -4.43 1.43
CA ASP A 194 -18.83 -4.64 0.15
C ASP A 194 -18.65 -3.27 -0.54
N ALA A 195 -17.42 -2.76 -0.49
CA ALA A 195 -17.07 -1.47 -1.08
C ALA A 195 -16.81 -1.60 -2.59
N MET A 196 -17.70 -1.07 -3.41
CA MET A 196 -17.45 -0.84 -4.83
C MET A 196 -17.08 0.63 -5.05
N GLN A 197 -15.84 0.89 -5.42
CA GLN A 197 -15.31 2.25 -5.53
C GLN A 197 -14.62 2.49 -6.87
N LEU A 198 -14.97 3.61 -7.49
CA LEU A 198 -14.23 4.26 -8.56
C LEU A 198 -13.68 5.58 -8.04
N TYR A 199 -12.37 5.69 -7.95
CA TYR A 199 -11.67 6.90 -7.52
C TYR A 199 -10.72 7.37 -8.60
N PHE A 200 -10.75 8.64 -8.89
CA PHE A 200 -9.80 9.33 -9.77
C PHE A 200 -9.40 10.66 -9.18
N ARG A 201 -8.11 10.97 -9.17
CA ARG A 201 -7.53 12.28 -8.85
C ARG A 201 -6.45 12.58 -9.88
N GLY A 202 -6.51 13.74 -10.49
CA GLY A 202 -5.53 14.20 -11.45
C GLY A 202 -5.21 15.66 -11.25
N ASP A 203 -3.94 16.03 -11.34
CA ASP A 203 -3.48 17.41 -11.28
C ASP A 203 -2.47 17.70 -12.39
N TYR A 204 -2.53 18.91 -12.92
CA TYR A 204 -1.61 19.43 -13.91
C TYR A 204 -1.07 20.76 -13.43
N VAL A 205 0.22 20.84 -13.12
CA VAL A 205 0.83 22.02 -12.53
C VAL A 205 1.94 22.60 -13.42
N PHE A 206 2.01 23.93 -13.44
CA PHE A 206 2.99 24.71 -14.19
C PHE A 206 4.02 25.31 -13.25
N ARG A 207 5.29 25.31 -13.65
CA ARG A 207 6.34 25.97 -12.89
C ARG A 207 6.20 27.48 -12.98
N VAL A 208 5.95 28.14 -11.85
CA VAL A 208 5.81 29.62 -11.74
C VAL A 208 7.08 30.28 -11.21
N ALA A 209 7.90 29.53 -10.45
CA ALA A 209 9.20 29.94 -9.95
C ALA A 209 10.10 28.71 -9.72
N ASN A 210 11.34 28.90 -9.25
CA ASN A 210 12.23 27.79 -8.94
C ASN A 210 11.60 26.86 -7.89
N ASN A 211 11.45 25.57 -8.26
CA ASN A 211 10.85 24.52 -7.43
C ASN A 211 9.37 24.77 -7.06
N LEU A 212 8.71 25.77 -7.63
CA LEU A 212 7.36 26.19 -7.29
C LEU A 212 6.42 25.95 -8.47
N TYR A 213 5.33 25.26 -8.22
CA TYR A 213 4.35 24.85 -9.22
C TYR A 213 2.93 25.17 -8.73
N VAL A 214 2.08 25.59 -9.64
CA VAL A 214 0.65 25.88 -9.40
C VAL A 214 -0.16 25.35 -10.57
N GLY A 215 -1.34 24.83 -10.29
CA GLY A 215 -2.24 24.37 -11.35
C GLY A 215 -3.54 23.77 -10.86
N PRO A 216 -4.40 23.35 -11.78
CA PRO A 216 -5.69 22.76 -11.46
C PRO A 216 -5.57 21.31 -10.99
N GLN A 217 -6.56 20.88 -10.18
CA GLN A 217 -6.79 19.49 -9.77
C GLN A 217 -8.26 19.15 -9.98
N VAL A 218 -8.50 17.91 -10.38
CA VAL A 218 -9.83 17.29 -10.41
C VAL A 218 -9.83 16.03 -9.57
N GLU A 219 -10.95 15.74 -8.93
CA GLU A 219 -11.16 14.54 -8.14
C GLU A 219 -12.56 13.99 -8.35
N ILE A 220 -12.67 12.68 -8.52
CA ILE A 220 -13.93 11.94 -8.61
C ILE A 220 -13.84 10.77 -7.64
N ASN A 221 -14.81 10.66 -6.76
CA ASN A 221 -14.96 9.51 -5.86
C ASN A 221 -16.41 9.04 -5.90
N ASN A 222 -16.63 7.89 -6.51
CA ASN A 222 -17.90 7.20 -6.49
C ASN A 222 -17.75 5.94 -5.63
N LEU A 223 -18.42 5.88 -4.50
CA LEU A 223 -18.42 4.73 -3.61
C LEU A 223 -19.84 4.25 -3.39
N ASN A 224 -20.05 2.95 -3.62
CA ASN A 224 -21.26 2.23 -3.28
C ASN A 224 -20.94 1.18 -2.22
N ALA A 225 -21.47 1.36 -1.01
CA ALA A 225 -21.37 0.43 0.10
C ALA A 225 -22.55 -0.54 0.05
N ARG A 226 -22.32 -1.73 -0.51
CA ARG A 226 -23.32 -2.79 -0.62
C ARG A 226 -23.30 -3.66 0.64
N ASP A 227 -24.43 -4.27 0.94
CA ASP A 227 -24.58 -5.26 2.01
C ASP A 227 -23.98 -4.77 3.35
N MET A 228 -24.20 -3.47 3.65
CA MET A 228 -23.70 -2.87 4.88
C MET A 228 -24.44 -3.44 6.09
N GLU A 229 -23.69 -4.07 7.01
CA GLU A 229 -24.24 -4.72 8.19
C GLU A 229 -24.93 -3.72 9.15
N ARG A 230 -24.33 -2.51 9.26
CA ARG A 230 -24.81 -1.48 10.20
C ARG A 230 -24.96 -0.12 9.52
N PRO A 231 -26.01 0.09 8.72
CA PRO A 231 -26.27 1.36 8.08
C PRO A 231 -26.66 2.49 9.05
N ASP A 232 -27.07 2.14 10.29
CA ASP A 232 -27.33 3.09 11.38
C ASP A 232 -26.11 3.96 11.70
N LEU A 233 -24.89 3.43 11.55
CA LEU A 233 -23.65 4.15 11.79
C LEU A 233 -23.37 5.26 10.75
N LEU A 234 -24.12 5.33 9.67
CA LEU A 234 -24.08 6.43 8.69
C LEU A 234 -24.92 7.65 9.09
N TYR A 235 -25.67 7.56 10.19
CA TYR A 235 -26.54 8.67 10.67
C TYR A 235 -27.50 9.20 9.60
N GLY A 236 -28.08 8.31 8.79
CA GLY A 236 -29.02 8.65 7.72
C GLY A 236 -28.37 9.11 6.40
N GLN A 237 -27.06 9.08 6.28
CA GLN A 237 -26.40 9.33 4.98
C GLN A 237 -26.58 8.14 4.02
N SER A 238 -26.51 8.41 2.72
CA SER A 238 -26.63 7.38 1.66
C SER A 238 -25.44 6.42 1.67
N THR A 239 -25.69 5.14 1.39
CA THR A 239 -24.66 4.14 1.11
C THR A 239 -24.01 4.32 -0.26
N GLU A 240 -24.68 5.00 -1.18
CA GLU A 240 -24.14 5.36 -2.49
C GLU A 240 -23.86 6.86 -2.56
N VAL A 241 -22.60 7.24 -2.77
CA VAL A 241 -22.15 8.63 -2.77
C VAL A 241 -21.21 8.86 -3.94
N LEU A 242 -21.60 9.83 -4.80
CA LEU A 242 -20.73 10.41 -5.81
C LEU A 242 -20.28 11.80 -5.36
N SER A 243 -18.97 12.01 -5.31
CA SER A 243 -18.35 13.31 -5.03
C SER A 243 -17.40 13.66 -6.17
N THR A 244 -17.61 14.80 -6.80
CA THR A 244 -16.73 15.33 -7.84
C THR A 244 -16.25 16.70 -7.42
N GLY A 245 -14.95 16.92 -7.44
CA GLY A 245 -14.33 18.17 -7.00
C GLY A 245 -13.40 18.75 -8.05
N ILE A 246 -13.32 20.07 -8.04
CA ILE A 246 -12.31 20.84 -8.78
C ILE A 246 -11.57 21.74 -7.82
N GLY A 247 -10.32 22.04 -8.10
CA GLY A 247 -9.54 22.88 -7.21
C GLY A 247 -8.19 23.29 -7.78
N LEU A 248 -7.39 23.84 -6.89
CA LEU A 248 -6.05 24.32 -7.20
C LEU A 248 -5.01 23.59 -6.33
N VAL A 249 -3.86 23.38 -6.91
CA VAL A 249 -2.66 22.82 -6.27
C VAL A 249 -1.58 23.87 -6.25
N PHE A 250 -0.97 24.05 -5.09
CA PHE A 250 0.28 24.75 -4.88
C PHE A 250 1.31 23.69 -4.43
N GLN A 251 2.45 23.60 -5.12
CA GLN A 251 3.48 22.61 -4.82
C GLN A 251 4.87 23.26 -4.86
N TYR A 252 5.62 23.09 -3.76
CA TYR A 252 7.05 23.37 -3.70
C TYR A 252 7.81 22.06 -3.56
N ASP A 253 8.81 21.80 -4.44
CA ASP A 253 9.53 20.55 -4.46
C ASP A 253 11.02 20.76 -4.73
N SER A 254 11.82 20.69 -3.68
CA SER A 254 13.28 20.78 -3.74
C SER A 254 13.99 19.45 -3.43
N ARG A 255 13.26 18.34 -3.48
CA ARG A 255 13.83 17.01 -3.26
C ARG A 255 14.84 16.65 -4.33
N ASP A 256 15.89 15.95 -3.92
CA ASP A 256 16.90 15.41 -4.85
C ASP A 256 16.35 14.28 -5.73
N VAL A 257 15.49 13.42 -5.19
CA VAL A 257 14.82 12.33 -5.91
C VAL A 257 13.41 12.15 -5.34
N ALA A 258 12.38 12.25 -6.18
CA ALA A 258 10.99 12.21 -5.71
C ALA A 258 10.59 10.86 -5.09
N THR A 259 11.14 9.73 -5.59
CA THR A 259 10.77 8.37 -5.14
C THR A 259 11.58 7.86 -3.96
N ASN A 260 12.73 8.49 -3.64
CA ASN A 260 13.60 8.12 -2.53
C ASN A 260 14.45 9.33 -2.14
N ALA A 261 13.78 10.31 -1.55
CA ALA A 261 14.41 11.57 -1.18
C ALA A 261 15.43 11.40 -0.04
N SER A 262 16.62 12.00 -0.20
CA SER A 262 17.65 12.03 0.83
C SER A 262 17.90 13.43 1.39
N ARG A 263 17.47 14.46 0.68
CA ARG A 263 17.56 15.87 1.08
C ARG A 263 16.51 16.70 0.33
N GLY A 264 16.23 17.86 0.88
CA GLY A 264 15.26 18.82 0.33
C GLY A 264 13.96 18.84 1.10
N ASN A 265 13.01 19.58 0.60
CA ASN A 265 11.67 19.73 1.16
C ASN A 265 10.64 19.55 0.07
N TYR A 266 9.48 19.10 0.48
CA TYR A 266 8.28 19.01 -0.33
C TYR A 266 7.12 19.63 0.43
N LEU A 267 6.42 20.58 -0.18
CA LEU A 267 5.17 21.14 0.33
C LEU A 267 4.14 21.03 -0.78
N ARG A 268 3.00 20.48 -0.47
CA ARG A 268 1.82 20.47 -1.33
C ARG A 268 0.63 20.97 -0.55
N VAL A 269 -0.06 21.95 -1.08
CA VAL A 269 -1.32 22.47 -0.56
C VAL A 269 -2.34 22.37 -1.69
N THR A 270 -3.48 21.79 -1.40
CA THR A 270 -4.60 21.70 -2.34
C THR A 270 -5.83 22.34 -1.72
N GLN A 271 -6.54 23.13 -2.51
CA GLN A 271 -7.83 23.66 -2.16
C GLN A 271 -8.86 23.15 -3.16
N MET A 272 -9.77 22.30 -2.70
CA MET A 272 -10.81 21.68 -3.51
C MET A 272 -12.18 22.21 -3.16
N PHE A 273 -13.02 22.32 -4.17
CA PHE A 273 -14.44 22.63 -4.06
C PHE A 273 -15.25 21.48 -4.65
N TYR A 274 -16.16 20.94 -3.86
CA TYR A 274 -17.08 19.88 -4.26
C TYR A 274 -18.48 20.46 -4.33
N PRO A 275 -19.04 20.68 -5.54
CA PRO A 275 -20.42 21.12 -5.70
C PRO A 275 -21.39 20.01 -5.30
N GLU A 276 -22.61 20.39 -4.96
CA GLU A 276 -23.69 19.43 -4.74
C GLU A 276 -24.08 18.79 -6.08
N LEU A 277 -23.81 17.48 -6.22
CA LEU A 277 -24.17 16.68 -7.38
C LEU A 277 -24.99 15.46 -6.92
N GLN A 278 -26.16 15.27 -7.52
CA GLN A 278 -27.06 14.14 -7.23
C GLN A 278 -27.37 14.02 -5.72
N LYS A 279 -26.93 12.94 -5.06
CA LYS A 279 -27.11 12.68 -3.62
C LYS A 279 -25.93 13.19 -2.77
N GLY A 280 -25.01 13.96 -3.37
CA GLY A 280 -23.87 14.54 -2.68
C GLY A 280 -24.22 15.76 -1.85
N SER A 281 -23.21 16.35 -1.22
CA SER A 281 -23.34 17.59 -0.44
C SER A 281 -22.25 18.55 -0.86
N LYS A 282 -22.56 19.85 -0.78
CA LYS A 282 -21.60 20.91 -1.05
C LYS A 282 -20.62 21.05 0.11
N PHE A 283 -19.33 20.96 -0.17
CA PHE A 283 -18.27 21.18 0.82
C PHE A 283 -16.96 21.60 0.15
N MET A 284 -16.02 22.06 0.95
CA MET A 284 -14.66 22.39 0.53
C MET A 284 -13.67 21.53 1.30
N ARG A 285 -12.50 21.25 0.69
CA ARG A 285 -11.39 20.55 1.33
C ARG A 285 -10.10 21.32 1.12
N THR A 286 -9.41 21.58 2.22
CA THR A 286 -7.99 21.95 2.22
C THR A 286 -7.17 20.77 2.66
N GLU A 287 -6.19 20.36 1.87
CA GLU A 287 -5.22 19.31 2.22
C GLU A 287 -3.83 19.90 2.09
N PHE A 288 -2.98 19.67 3.09
CA PHE A 288 -1.57 20.03 3.01
C PHE A 288 -0.70 18.82 3.38
N THR A 289 0.46 18.73 2.72
CA THR A 289 1.51 17.77 3.06
C THR A 289 2.83 18.53 3.04
N TYR A 290 3.58 18.47 4.12
CA TYR A 290 4.93 19.00 4.21
C TYR A 290 5.88 17.87 4.59
N SER A 291 6.89 17.60 3.76
CA SER A 291 7.91 16.60 4.04
C SER A 291 9.30 17.24 3.98
N ALA A 292 10.16 16.89 4.91
CA ALA A 292 11.54 17.38 5.00
C ALA A 292 12.52 16.21 5.13
N TYR A 293 13.63 16.28 4.39
CA TYR A 293 14.64 15.21 4.34
C TYR A 293 16.01 15.79 4.65
N ARG A 294 16.72 15.15 5.57
CA ARG A 294 18.06 15.56 6.00
C ARG A 294 18.98 14.34 6.10
N ARG A 295 20.15 14.42 5.51
CA ARG A 295 21.20 13.42 5.73
C ARG A 295 21.80 13.65 7.11
N ALA A 296 21.78 12.64 7.97
CA ALA A 296 22.36 12.71 9.31
C ALA A 296 23.84 12.29 9.30
N TRP A 297 24.12 11.07 8.80
CA TRP A 297 25.47 10.55 8.62
C TRP A 297 25.50 9.60 7.40
N LYS A 298 26.61 8.91 7.17
CA LYS A 298 26.75 8.04 5.99
C LYS A 298 25.68 6.95 5.97
N GLY A 299 24.82 6.99 4.95
CA GLY A 299 23.74 6.04 4.75
C GLY A 299 22.49 6.28 5.61
N ALA A 300 22.48 7.34 6.45
CA ALA A 300 21.35 7.67 7.29
C ALA A 300 20.61 8.92 6.79
N ILE A 301 19.29 8.83 6.76
CA ILE A 301 18.38 9.91 6.38
C ILE A 301 17.35 10.06 7.49
N LEU A 302 17.16 11.29 7.97
CA LEU A 302 16.02 11.67 8.78
C LEU A 302 14.98 12.29 7.88
N ALA A 303 13.80 11.66 7.80
CA ALA A 303 12.66 12.13 7.07
C ALA A 303 11.55 12.51 8.05
N MET A 304 10.88 13.62 7.82
CA MET A 304 9.78 14.13 8.65
C MET A 304 8.64 14.51 7.72
N GLU A 305 7.41 14.25 8.16
CA GLU A 305 6.21 14.64 7.44
C GLU A 305 5.16 15.18 8.39
N ALA A 306 4.49 16.25 7.96
CA ALA A 306 3.25 16.74 8.55
C ALA A 306 2.19 16.77 7.46
N HIS A 307 1.04 16.19 7.76
CA HIS A 307 -0.10 16.13 6.85
C HIS A 307 -1.36 16.61 7.57
N GLY A 308 -2.24 17.27 6.83
CA GLY A 308 -3.54 17.67 7.34
C GLY A 308 -4.58 17.69 6.23
N MET A 309 -5.79 17.27 6.58
CA MET A 309 -6.95 17.29 5.70
C MET A 309 -8.13 17.91 6.44
N PHE A 310 -8.67 18.99 5.90
CA PHE A 310 -9.72 19.78 6.52
C PHE A 310 -10.91 19.92 5.57
N ASN A 311 -12.03 19.30 5.92
CA ASN A 311 -13.28 19.40 5.19
C ASN A 311 -14.20 20.43 5.85
N TYR A 312 -14.63 21.42 5.08
CA TYR A 312 -15.51 22.51 5.52
C TYR A 312 -16.86 22.38 4.85
N GLY A 313 -17.91 22.29 5.62
CA GLY A 313 -19.29 22.16 5.16
C GLY A 313 -20.16 21.53 6.23
N ASP A 314 -21.48 21.78 6.16
CA ASP A 314 -22.41 21.26 7.16
C ASP A 314 -22.58 19.75 7.03
N LYS A 315 -22.64 19.26 5.80
CA LYS A 315 -22.86 17.85 5.47
C LYS A 315 -21.74 17.32 4.58
N VAL A 316 -20.59 17.03 5.18
CA VAL A 316 -19.51 16.30 4.46
C VAL A 316 -19.91 14.84 4.33
N PRO A 317 -19.93 14.27 3.12
CA PRO A 317 -20.24 12.84 2.94
C PRO A 317 -19.28 11.96 3.72
N TRP A 318 -19.79 10.89 4.34
CA TRP A 318 -18.98 9.97 5.14
C TRP A 318 -17.83 9.34 4.35
N THR A 319 -17.99 9.18 3.03
CA THR A 319 -16.98 8.67 2.09
C THR A 319 -15.84 9.65 1.82
N MET A 320 -16.04 10.93 2.17
CA MET A 320 -15.09 12.02 1.94
C MET A 320 -14.47 12.56 3.24
N LEU A 321 -14.81 11.98 4.38
CA LEU A 321 -14.18 12.32 5.66
C LEU A 321 -12.69 11.98 5.63
N ALA A 322 -11.91 12.78 6.35
CA ALA A 322 -10.49 12.54 6.52
C ALA A 322 -10.26 11.27 7.38
N MET A 323 -9.37 10.38 6.93
CA MET A 323 -9.19 9.05 7.48
C MET A 323 -7.76 8.85 7.97
N VAL A 324 -7.60 8.36 9.19
CA VAL A 324 -6.30 7.89 9.70
C VAL A 324 -5.91 6.60 8.99
N GLY A 325 -4.63 6.48 8.60
CA GLY A 325 -4.10 5.30 7.91
C GLY A 325 -4.27 5.33 6.39
N GLU A 326 -4.74 6.45 5.81
CA GLU A 326 -4.83 6.59 4.36
C GLU A 326 -3.43 6.71 3.73
N GLY A 327 -3.21 5.92 2.69
CA GLY A 327 -1.93 5.93 1.97
C GLY A 327 -0.80 5.29 2.78
N SER A 328 0.23 6.08 3.12
CA SER A 328 1.37 5.65 3.94
C SER A 328 1.48 6.43 5.25
N HIS A 329 0.46 7.21 5.55
CA HIS A 329 0.39 7.95 6.81
C HIS A 329 -0.04 7.01 7.94
N MET A 330 0.50 7.19 9.13
CA MET A 330 0.12 6.44 10.33
C MET A 330 0.10 4.91 10.14
N ARG A 331 1.19 4.38 9.59
CA ARG A 331 1.37 2.96 9.27
C ARG A 331 1.03 2.03 10.44
N GLY A 332 0.28 0.98 10.14
CA GLY A 332 -0.22 0.01 11.11
C GLY A 332 -1.68 0.24 11.52
N TYR A 333 -2.23 1.44 11.34
CA TYR A 333 -3.67 1.67 11.49
C TYR A 333 -4.46 1.10 10.29
N TYR A 334 -5.63 0.54 10.58
CA TYR A 334 -6.58 0.19 9.53
C TYR A 334 -7.14 1.47 8.89
N GLU A 335 -7.02 1.60 7.56
CA GLU A 335 -7.48 2.77 6.79
C GLU A 335 -8.95 3.06 7.08
N GLY A 336 -9.24 4.23 7.63
CA GLY A 336 -10.59 4.70 7.88
C GLY A 336 -11.27 4.13 9.13
N ARG A 337 -10.56 3.40 10.01
CA ARG A 337 -11.09 3.05 11.34
C ARG A 337 -11.43 4.32 12.13
N TYR A 338 -10.54 5.31 12.10
CA TYR A 338 -10.77 6.63 12.66
C TYR A 338 -10.96 7.61 11.53
N ARG A 339 -12.11 8.24 11.47
CA ARG A 339 -12.43 9.25 10.46
C ARG A 339 -13.28 10.36 11.03
N ASP A 340 -13.01 11.59 10.59
CA ASP A 340 -13.79 12.76 10.96
C ASP A 340 -13.65 13.84 9.88
N LYS A 341 -14.27 15.01 10.08
CA LYS A 341 -14.20 16.13 9.14
C LYS A 341 -12.76 16.65 8.97
N LEU A 342 -12.00 16.70 10.07
CA LEU A 342 -10.66 17.27 10.12
C LEU A 342 -9.66 16.22 10.60
N LEU A 343 -8.45 16.24 10.04
CA LEU A 343 -7.34 15.37 10.39
C LEU A 343 -6.05 16.18 10.44
N MET A 344 -5.25 15.94 11.46
CA MET A 344 -3.86 16.36 11.55
C MET A 344 -2.99 15.18 11.94
N GLU A 345 -1.88 14.99 11.25
CA GLU A 345 -0.95 13.92 11.54
C GLU A 345 0.48 14.33 11.24
N GLY A 346 1.40 13.74 11.99
CA GLY A 346 2.83 13.95 11.83
C GLY A 346 3.60 12.67 12.07
N GLN A 347 4.65 12.46 11.30
CA GLN A 347 5.52 11.30 11.45
C GLN A 347 6.98 11.66 11.20
N VAL A 348 7.85 10.92 11.86
CA VAL A 348 9.30 10.99 11.70
C VAL A 348 9.80 9.59 11.38
N GLU A 349 10.70 9.50 10.42
CA GLU A 349 11.30 8.24 9.99
C GLU A 349 12.83 8.40 9.89
N TRP A 350 13.54 7.54 10.57
CA TRP A 350 14.97 7.34 10.39
C TRP A 350 15.20 6.17 9.46
N ARG A 351 15.83 6.43 8.30
CA ARG A 351 16.20 5.44 7.28
C ARG A 351 17.69 5.19 7.35
N GLN A 352 18.10 3.94 7.42
CA GLN A 352 19.49 3.53 7.40
C GLN A 352 19.76 2.53 6.29
N HIS A 353 20.69 2.85 5.40
CA HIS A 353 21.28 1.89 4.48
C HIS A 353 22.20 0.95 5.26
N LEU A 354 21.99 -0.36 5.15
CA LEU A 354 22.76 -1.36 5.89
C LEU A 354 23.83 -2.01 5.00
N TRP A 355 23.41 -2.70 3.97
CA TRP A 355 24.33 -3.50 3.19
C TRP A 355 23.79 -3.75 1.77
N LYS A 356 24.62 -3.51 0.74
CA LYS A 356 24.26 -3.69 -0.70
C LYS A 356 22.95 -2.96 -1.07
N ARG A 357 21.83 -3.71 -1.14
CA ARG A 357 20.50 -3.21 -1.49
C ARG A 357 19.54 -3.20 -0.31
N PHE A 358 20.05 -3.54 0.88
CA PHE A 358 19.21 -3.63 2.07
C PHE A 358 19.38 -2.41 2.95
N GLY A 359 18.27 -1.97 3.48
CA GLY A 359 18.16 -0.91 4.47
C GLY A 359 17.09 -1.24 5.49
N MET A 360 17.02 -0.40 6.50
CA MET A 360 15.97 -0.44 7.51
C MET A 360 15.42 0.97 7.73
N ALA A 361 14.24 1.03 8.30
CA ALA A 361 13.64 2.26 8.81
C ALA A 361 13.08 2.03 10.20
N VAL A 362 13.15 3.07 11.03
CA VAL A 362 12.44 3.17 12.31
C VAL A 362 11.58 4.43 12.23
N PHE A 363 10.32 4.33 12.61
CA PHE A 363 9.40 5.45 12.51
C PHE A 363 8.53 5.59 13.74
N ALA A 364 8.10 6.81 13.98
CA ALA A 364 7.09 7.15 14.97
C ALA A 364 6.23 8.30 14.45
N GLY A 365 4.99 8.35 14.89
CA GLY A 365 4.04 9.39 14.50
C GLY A 365 2.88 9.53 15.46
N ALA A 366 2.09 10.53 15.22
CA ALA A 366 0.87 10.82 15.95
C ALA A 366 -0.17 11.46 15.01
N SER A 367 -1.43 11.11 15.21
CA SER A 367 -2.56 11.63 14.45
C SER A 367 -3.72 11.99 15.38
N ASN A 368 -4.56 12.91 14.92
CA ASN A 368 -5.83 13.22 15.57
C ASN A 368 -6.88 13.54 14.50
N ALA A 369 -8.00 12.82 14.52
CA ALA A 369 -9.17 13.09 13.70
C ALA A 369 -10.27 13.69 14.59
N PHE A 370 -10.83 14.84 14.19
CA PHE A 370 -11.74 15.63 15.01
C PHE A 370 -12.81 16.33 14.17
N PRO A 371 -14.01 16.65 14.75
CA PRO A 371 -15.10 17.24 13.99
C PRO A 371 -14.88 18.71 13.64
N ASP A 372 -14.21 19.48 14.51
CA ASP A 372 -13.87 20.89 14.35
C ASP A 372 -12.71 21.30 15.26
N PHE A 373 -12.13 22.48 15.05
CA PHE A 373 -10.96 22.97 15.79
C PHE A 373 -11.21 23.24 17.29
N LYS A 374 -12.47 23.29 17.74
CA LYS A 374 -12.81 23.43 19.16
C LYS A 374 -12.77 22.11 19.91
N HIS A 375 -12.83 20.99 19.19
CA HIS A 375 -12.88 19.64 19.74
C HIS A 375 -11.58 18.86 19.49
N ILE A 376 -10.45 19.53 19.57
CA ILE A 376 -9.14 18.88 19.57
C ILE A 376 -8.80 18.43 21.00
N TYR A 377 -8.76 17.14 21.24
CA TYR A 377 -8.48 16.58 22.56
C TYR A 377 -7.21 15.76 22.55
N PHE A 378 -6.26 16.05 23.45
CA PHE A 378 -5.00 15.33 23.56
C PHE A 378 -5.16 13.84 23.87
N HIS A 379 -6.20 13.45 24.64
CA HIS A 379 -6.48 12.05 24.94
C HIS A 379 -6.96 11.24 23.74
N GLN A 380 -7.33 11.88 22.64
CA GLN A 380 -7.74 11.26 21.38
C GLN A 380 -6.59 11.13 20.37
N ILE A 381 -5.37 11.54 20.76
CA ILE A 381 -4.19 11.34 19.93
C ILE A 381 -3.97 9.83 19.71
N LEU A 382 -3.73 9.48 18.46
CA LEU A 382 -3.48 8.13 17.96
C LEU A 382 -1.99 8.01 17.65
N PRO A 383 -1.17 7.47 18.57
CA PRO A 383 0.26 7.29 18.32
C PRO A 383 0.51 6.06 17.46
N ASN A 384 1.57 6.07 16.66
CA ASN A 384 2.15 4.87 16.07
C ASN A 384 3.67 4.90 16.20
N ALA A 385 4.27 3.70 16.20
CA ALA A 385 5.71 3.51 16.09
C ALA A 385 5.97 2.18 15.37
N GLY A 386 7.12 2.05 14.75
CA GLY A 386 7.41 0.80 14.06
C GLY A 386 8.78 0.72 13.45
N ILE A 387 9.00 -0.42 12.81
CA ILE A 387 10.24 -0.73 12.09
C ILE A 387 9.89 -1.23 10.69
N GLY A 388 10.80 -1.03 9.76
CA GLY A 388 10.61 -1.51 8.41
C GLY A 388 11.91 -1.98 7.76
N VAL A 389 11.77 -2.93 6.87
CA VAL A 389 12.85 -3.40 5.99
C VAL A 389 12.70 -2.75 4.63
N ARG A 390 13.83 -2.38 4.06
CA ARG A 390 13.94 -1.78 2.74
C ARG A 390 14.79 -2.66 1.85
N TRP A 391 14.32 -2.90 0.64
CA TRP A 391 15.11 -3.56 -0.38
C TRP A 391 15.08 -2.77 -1.67
N GLU A 392 16.23 -2.21 -2.07
CA GLU A 392 16.37 -1.48 -3.34
C GLU A 392 16.23 -2.45 -4.51
N PHE A 393 15.00 -2.60 -4.99
CA PHE A 393 14.67 -3.43 -6.15
C PHE A 393 15.29 -2.87 -7.44
N LYS A 394 15.11 -1.56 -7.64
CA LYS A 394 15.77 -0.75 -8.67
C LYS A 394 16.36 0.49 -8.04
N LYS A 395 17.31 1.12 -8.71
CA LYS A 395 17.90 2.37 -8.23
C LYS A 395 16.79 3.40 -7.92
N ASN A 396 16.75 3.85 -6.68
CA ASN A 396 15.75 4.78 -6.14
C ASN A 396 14.31 4.24 -6.11
N VAL A 397 14.12 2.93 -6.22
CA VAL A 397 12.83 2.27 -6.03
C VAL A 397 13.00 1.17 -4.99
N ASN A 398 12.48 1.40 -3.81
CA ASN A 398 12.54 0.48 -2.69
C ASN A 398 11.26 -0.35 -2.60
N LEU A 399 11.40 -1.64 -2.35
CA LEU A 399 10.35 -2.46 -1.77
C LEU A 399 10.46 -2.32 -0.26
N ARG A 400 9.37 -2.02 0.40
CA ARG A 400 9.31 -1.87 1.85
C ARG A 400 8.31 -2.82 2.47
N VAL A 401 8.67 -3.31 3.64
CA VAL A 401 7.77 -4.02 4.55
C VAL A 401 7.89 -3.31 5.90
N ASP A 402 6.80 -2.72 6.33
CA ASP A 402 6.73 -1.98 7.59
C ASP A 402 5.84 -2.73 8.58
N PHE A 403 6.33 -2.87 9.81
CA PHE A 403 5.57 -3.34 10.96
C PHE A 403 5.28 -2.15 11.87
N GLY A 404 4.01 -1.79 12.00
CA GLY A 404 3.53 -0.67 12.79
C GLY A 404 2.78 -1.12 14.04
N LEU A 405 3.20 -0.62 15.19
CA LEU A 405 2.49 -0.71 16.46
C LEU A 405 1.55 0.49 16.57
N THR A 406 0.31 0.23 16.92
CA THR A 406 -0.72 1.27 17.05
C THR A 406 -1.44 1.12 18.39
N ARG A 407 -2.36 2.03 18.68
CA ARG A 407 -3.18 1.97 19.90
C ARG A 407 -4.06 0.70 19.97
N ASN A 408 -4.49 0.17 18.83
CA ASN A 408 -5.40 -0.98 18.77
C ASN A 408 -4.64 -2.29 18.53
N LYS A 409 -4.35 -2.57 17.29
CA LYS A 409 -3.70 -3.81 16.84
C LYS A 409 -2.52 -3.46 15.96
N PRO A 410 -1.41 -4.22 16.02
CA PRO A 410 -0.31 -4.00 15.10
C PRO A 410 -0.74 -4.31 13.66
N GLY A 411 -0.10 -3.64 12.70
CA GLY A 411 -0.33 -3.87 11.27
C GLY A 411 0.98 -4.04 10.51
N VAL A 412 0.90 -4.74 9.39
CA VAL A 412 2.00 -4.93 8.45
C VAL A 412 1.61 -4.33 7.11
N GLU A 413 2.47 -3.51 6.55
CA GLU A 413 2.29 -2.91 5.24
C GLU A 413 3.40 -3.33 4.29
N PHE A 414 3.02 -3.67 3.07
CA PHE A 414 3.93 -3.87 1.94
C PHE A 414 3.68 -2.81 0.88
N ASN A 415 4.74 -2.13 0.45
CA ASN A 415 4.62 -1.09 -0.58
C ASN A 415 5.86 -1.02 -1.47
N MET A 416 5.70 -0.39 -2.64
CA MET A 416 6.79 0.04 -3.52
C MET A 416 7.00 1.55 -3.35
N SER A 417 8.23 1.99 -3.21
CA SER A 417 8.68 3.35 -2.85
C SER A 417 8.74 3.58 -1.34
N GLU A 418 9.31 4.71 -0.94
CA GLU A 418 9.30 5.13 0.45
C GLU A 418 7.90 5.62 0.89
N ALA A 419 7.71 5.77 2.20
CA ALA A 419 6.42 6.16 2.76
C ALA A 419 6.05 7.60 2.33
N PHE A 420 7.03 8.49 2.31
CA PHE A 420 6.92 9.90 1.91
C PHE A 420 8.28 10.42 1.43
#